data_7c5d121bddc50d51a5c1e457f3dc93b6
#
_entry.id   7c5d121bddc50d51a5c1e457f3dc93b6
#
_cell.length_a   1.000
_cell.length_b   1.000
_cell.length_c   1.000
_cell.angle_alpha   90.00
_cell.angle_beta   90.00
_cell.angle_gamma   90.00
#
_symmetry.space_group_name_H-M   'P 1'
#
loop_
_entity.id
_entity.type
_entity.pdbx_description
1 polymer ?
#
loop_
_entity_poly.entity_id
_entity_poly.type
_entity_poly.pdbx_seq_one_letter_code
_entity_poly.pdbx_strand_id
1 'polypeptide(L)'
;MFTPLITTISLILGPTLHPEIVAAQDQLKSPSEIEKLSYDDAIARVNDILAEENSTNDIRPECHSIMKDHGKKTDKAVVLIHGVSGCPAHFAELADKFYNEGYNVFIPRMPKHGLTDNNRHGEVTLAELASFAEQTTSILSGLGEEAGVAGSSGGSSVATWIAQYGKGTVKKLLLLEPFYATYDKFQNTLVKKVYGWNLLPDILINGNLSLRALGKYLLLVDSYKSDMYAPGVESISVILSEGDKGIDHNEAANVSKKMADSSGAEYQYVELPKSMGLEHGIINPGDPLVIPHKEKLYDMYYKAYTGEKVSALAESNTIEDTETEEEQPSQLSELSLVLEQ
;
A
#
# COMPACT_ATOMS: atom_id res chain seq x y z
N MET A 1 -14.26 -20.48 21.83
CA MET A 1 -13.26 -21.34 22.53
C MET A 1 -12.12 -21.84 21.62
N PHE A 2 -11.92 -21.24 20.43
CA PHE A 2 -10.92 -21.67 19.43
C PHE A 2 -9.61 -20.86 19.46
N THR A 3 -9.61 -19.68 20.07
CA THR A 3 -8.48 -18.74 20.07
C THR A 3 -7.18 -19.30 20.69
N PRO A 4 -7.16 -20.03 21.82
CA PRO A 4 -5.91 -20.52 22.38
C PRO A 4 -5.25 -21.62 21.54
N LEU A 5 -6.04 -22.44 20.83
CA LEU A 5 -5.49 -23.54 20.03
C LEU A 5 -4.75 -23.02 18.78
N ILE A 6 -5.33 -22.07 18.06
CA ILE A 6 -4.71 -21.47 16.87
C ILE A 6 -3.44 -20.71 17.27
N THR A 7 -3.48 -19.96 18.37
CA THR A 7 -2.31 -19.23 18.86
C THR A 7 -1.18 -20.18 19.27
N THR A 8 -1.51 -21.30 19.92
CA THR A 8 -0.54 -22.29 20.35
C THR A 8 0.07 -23.03 19.15
N ILE A 9 -0.72 -23.40 18.15
CA ILE A 9 -0.23 -24.05 16.93
C ILE A 9 0.73 -23.11 16.16
N SER A 10 0.36 -21.85 15.98
CA SER A 10 1.21 -20.86 15.30
C SER A 10 2.54 -20.61 16.01
N LEU A 11 2.55 -20.58 17.34
CA LEU A 11 3.77 -20.43 18.15
C LEU A 11 4.70 -21.64 18.11
N ILE A 12 4.13 -22.85 18.00
CA ILE A 12 4.93 -24.09 18.07
C ILE A 12 5.41 -24.52 16.68
N LEU A 13 4.59 -24.34 15.65
CA LEU A 13 4.85 -24.89 14.32
C LEU A 13 5.33 -23.85 13.29
N GLY A 14 4.94 -22.57 13.42
CA GLY A 14 5.25 -21.56 12.44
C GLY A 14 6.75 -21.41 12.12
N PRO A 15 7.62 -21.15 13.09
CA PRO A 15 9.05 -20.97 12.85
C PRO A 15 9.76 -22.22 12.33
N THR A 16 9.26 -23.40 12.66
CA THR A 16 9.86 -24.67 12.23
C THR A 16 9.37 -25.17 10.89
N LEU A 17 8.15 -24.80 10.49
CA LEU A 17 7.54 -25.22 9.23
C LEU A 17 7.85 -24.28 8.06
N HIS A 18 8.14 -23.00 8.33
CA HIS A 18 8.32 -21.96 7.30
C HIS A 18 9.55 -21.09 7.55
N PRO A 19 10.77 -21.68 7.48
CA PRO A 19 12.02 -20.96 7.75
C PRO A 19 12.23 -19.79 6.76
N GLU A 20 11.71 -19.88 5.54
CA GLU A 20 11.75 -18.81 4.54
C GLU A 20 10.98 -17.57 4.98
N ILE A 21 9.87 -17.72 5.72
CA ILE A 21 9.10 -16.58 6.25
C ILE A 21 9.87 -15.91 7.38
N VAL A 22 10.52 -16.70 8.24
CA VAL A 22 11.37 -16.17 9.32
C VAL A 22 12.55 -15.39 8.74
N ALA A 23 13.25 -15.98 7.77
CA ALA A 23 14.38 -15.31 7.10
C ALA A 23 13.95 -13.99 6.42
N ALA A 24 12.80 -13.98 5.78
CA ALA A 24 12.26 -12.76 5.15
C ALA A 24 11.85 -11.69 6.19
N GLN A 25 11.32 -12.08 7.36
CA GLN A 25 11.06 -11.14 8.45
C GLN A 25 12.36 -10.57 9.03
N ASP A 26 13.41 -11.36 9.13
CA ASP A 26 14.73 -10.88 9.57
C ASP A 26 15.33 -9.93 8.55
N GLN A 27 15.21 -10.20 7.25
CA GLN A 27 15.59 -9.28 6.18
C GLN A 27 14.83 -7.96 6.29
N LEU A 28 13.49 -7.99 6.44
CA LEU A 28 12.69 -6.78 6.62
C LEU A 28 13.09 -5.95 7.84
N LYS A 29 13.52 -6.58 8.95
CA LYS A 29 13.98 -5.88 10.16
C LYS A 29 15.39 -5.34 10.04
N SER A 30 16.19 -5.89 9.14
CA SER A 30 17.61 -5.53 8.96
C SER A 30 17.98 -5.52 7.48
N PRO A 31 17.39 -4.62 6.67
CA PRO A 31 17.65 -4.58 5.24
C PRO A 31 19.12 -4.22 4.98
N SER A 32 19.78 -5.03 4.18
CA SER A 32 21.21 -4.86 3.82
C SER A 32 21.37 -4.30 2.40
N GLU A 33 20.40 -4.51 1.54
CA GLU A 33 20.52 -4.27 0.10
C GLU A 33 20.03 -2.88 -0.37
N ILE A 34 19.67 -1.99 0.57
CA ILE A 34 19.29 -0.61 0.24
C ILE A 34 20.56 0.18 -0.09
N GLU A 35 20.72 0.51 -1.37
CA GLU A 35 21.82 1.30 -1.91
C GLU A 35 21.34 2.73 -2.22
N LYS A 36 22.25 3.68 -2.13
CA LYS A 36 22.03 5.01 -2.68
C LYS A 36 22.52 5.05 -4.12
N LEU A 37 21.59 5.17 -5.07
CA LEU A 37 21.89 5.12 -6.49
C LEU A 37 22.17 6.52 -7.07
N SER A 38 22.97 6.55 -8.13
CA SER A 38 22.94 7.66 -9.07
C SER A 38 21.63 7.66 -9.87
N TYR A 39 21.32 8.76 -10.56
CA TYR A 39 20.17 8.81 -11.45
C TYR A 39 20.27 7.74 -12.57
N ASP A 40 21.43 7.67 -13.21
CA ASP A 40 21.64 6.71 -14.32
C ASP A 40 21.48 5.26 -13.85
N ASP A 41 22.01 4.90 -12.67
CA ASP A 41 21.83 3.57 -12.10
C ASP A 41 20.38 3.29 -11.72
N ALA A 42 19.65 4.28 -11.20
CA ALA A 42 18.23 4.14 -10.88
C ALA A 42 17.40 3.91 -12.15
N ILE A 43 17.64 4.67 -13.22
CA ILE A 43 16.96 4.50 -14.50
C ILE A 43 17.34 3.17 -15.16
N ALA A 44 18.60 2.74 -15.06
CA ALA A 44 19.00 1.41 -15.57
C ALA A 44 18.20 0.30 -14.88
N ARG A 45 18.06 0.33 -13.55
CA ARG A 45 17.24 -0.65 -12.81
C ARG A 45 15.75 -0.59 -13.18
N VAL A 46 15.18 0.60 -13.38
CA VAL A 46 13.81 0.74 -13.88
C VAL A 46 13.67 0.11 -15.26
N ASN A 47 14.61 0.37 -16.17
CA ASN A 47 14.59 -0.20 -17.51
C ASN A 47 14.70 -1.73 -17.49
N ASP A 48 15.50 -2.30 -16.59
CA ASP A 48 15.60 -3.76 -16.41
C ASP A 48 14.25 -4.35 -15.96
N ILE A 49 13.56 -3.70 -14.99
CA ILE A 49 12.22 -4.09 -14.55
C ILE A 49 11.24 -4.06 -15.74
N LEU A 50 11.21 -2.96 -16.49
CA LEU A 50 10.31 -2.80 -17.62
C LEU A 50 10.61 -3.81 -18.73
N ALA A 51 11.89 -4.13 -18.99
CA ALA A 51 12.30 -5.13 -19.95
C ALA A 51 11.88 -6.54 -19.53
N GLU A 52 12.04 -6.90 -18.24
CA GLU A 52 11.57 -8.17 -17.69
C GLU A 52 10.06 -8.30 -17.81
N GLU A 53 9.31 -7.27 -17.43
CA GLU A 53 7.85 -7.26 -17.53
C GLU A 53 7.37 -7.37 -18.98
N ASN A 54 8.03 -6.72 -19.92
CA ASN A 54 7.71 -6.80 -21.36
C ASN A 54 8.12 -8.13 -22.01
N SER A 55 8.95 -8.92 -21.35
CA SER A 55 9.38 -10.23 -21.84
C SER A 55 8.36 -11.34 -21.65
N THR A 56 7.29 -11.08 -20.90
CA THR A 56 6.24 -12.04 -20.56
C THR A 56 4.86 -11.56 -21.01
N ASN A 57 3.99 -12.50 -21.38
CA ASN A 57 2.57 -12.24 -21.65
C ASN A 57 1.68 -12.50 -20.43
N ASP A 58 2.28 -12.73 -19.27
CA ASP A 58 1.57 -13.07 -18.03
C ASP A 58 1.11 -11.83 -17.22
N ILE A 59 1.45 -10.63 -17.70
CA ILE A 59 1.06 -9.36 -17.09
C ILE A 59 -0.02 -8.71 -17.95
N ARG A 60 -1.08 -8.21 -17.30
CA ARG A 60 -2.10 -7.42 -17.99
C ARG A 60 -1.47 -6.13 -18.55
N PRO A 61 -1.78 -5.74 -19.80
CA PRO A 61 -1.11 -4.60 -20.45
C PRO A 61 -1.14 -3.30 -19.63
N GLU A 62 -2.27 -3.01 -18.97
CA GLU A 62 -2.44 -1.83 -18.12
C GLU A 62 -1.69 -1.91 -16.78
N CYS A 63 -1.19 -3.09 -16.41
CA CYS A 63 -0.58 -3.36 -15.11
C CYS A 63 0.96 -3.39 -15.10
N HIS A 64 1.61 -3.08 -16.21
CA HIS A 64 3.06 -2.91 -16.23
C HIS A 64 3.49 -1.74 -15.35
N SER A 65 4.70 -1.82 -14.80
CA SER A 65 5.32 -0.70 -14.08
C SER A 65 5.39 0.54 -14.98
N ILE A 66 5.24 1.72 -14.40
CA ILE A 66 5.21 2.98 -15.14
C ILE A 66 6.34 3.88 -14.63
N MET A 67 7.14 4.41 -15.56
CA MET A 67 8.11 5.48 -15.27
C MET A 67 7.73 6.72 -16.06
N LYS A 68 7.59 7.87 -15.37
CA LYS A 68 7.48 9.19 -15.96
C LYS A 68 8.71 9.99 -15.57
N ASP A 69 9.55 10.27 -16.55
CA ASP A 69 10.91 10.74 -16.35
C ASP A 69 11.22 11.99 -17.17
N HIS A 70 11.87 12.97 -16.56
CA HIS A 70 12.33 14.20 -17.20
C HIS A 70 13.73 14.08 -17.86
N GLY A 71 14.28 12.86 -17.96
CA GLY A 71 15.60 12.59 -18.54
C GLY A 71 16.78 13.04 -17.69
N LYS A 72 16.55 13.33 -16.42
CA LYS A 72 17.56 13.74 -15.44
C LYS A 72 17.03 13.59 -14.02
N LYS A 73 17.94 13.57 -13.05
CA LYS A 73 17.54 13.75 -11.64
C LYS A 73 16.84 15.09 -11.46
N THR A 74 15.66 15.06 -10.87
CA THR A 74 14.85 16.27 -10.61
C THR A 74 15.01 16.75 -9.17
N ASP A 75 14.54 17.96 -8.88
CA ASP A 75 14.47 18.44 -7.49
C ASP A 75 13.54 17.57 -6.64
N LYS A 76 12.52 16.97 -7.27
CA LYS A 76 11.48 16.18 -6.59
C LYS A 76 11.25 14.85 -7.29
N ALA A 77 11.03 13.79 -6.50
CA ALA A 77 10.61 12.49 -7.03
C ALA A 77 9.57 11.83 -6.13
N VAL A 78 8.74 10.98 -6.70
CA VAL A 78 7.77 10.19 -5.95
C VAL A 78 7.64 8.77 -6.48
N VAL A 79 7.53 7.81 -5.56
CA VAL A 79 7.11 6.45 -5.87
C VAL A 79 5.67 6.26 -5.41
N LEU A 80 4.84 5.65 -6.27
CA LEU A 80 3.43 5.39 -6.03
C LEU A 80 3.20 3.88 -5.97
N ILE A 81 2.70 3.35 -4.85
CA ILE A 81 2.59 1.91 -4.60
C ILE A 81 1.12 1.52 -4.45
N HIS A 82 0.64 0.68 -5.37
CA HIS A 82 -0.75 0.24 -5.43
C HIS A 82 -1.15 -0.71 -4.30
N GLY A 83 -2.45 -0.93 -4.10
CA GLY A 83 -3.00 -1.87 -3.11
C GLY A 83 -2.89 -3.34 -3.50
N VAL A 84 -3.30 -4.24 -2.58
CA VAL A 84 -3.16 -5.71 -2.75
C VAL A 84 -3.94 -6.25 -3.94
N SER A 85 -5.13 -5.75 -4.22
CA SER A 85 -5.93 -6.15 -5.39
C SER A 85 -5.68 -5.28 -6.62
N GLY A 86 -4.81 -4.27 -6.51
CA GLY A 86 -4.53 -3.29 -7.55
C GLY A 86 -3.33 -3.59 -8.43
N CYS A 87 -3.03 -2.63 -9.29
CA CYS A 87 -1.82 -2.61 -10.10
C CYS A 87 -1.43 -1.16 -10.45
N PRO A 88 -0.30 -0.90 -11.13
CA PRO A 88 0.17 0.46 -11.42
C PRO A 88 -0.85 1.39 -12.08
N ALA A 89 -1.78 0.85 -12.87
CA ALA A 89 -2.85 1.65 -13.51
C ALA A 89 -3.67 2.47 -12.52
N HIS A 90 -3.82 2.02 -11.27
CA HIS A 90 -4.60 2.74 -10.26
C HIS A 90 -4.02 4.14 -9.94
N PHE A 91 -2.71 4.31 -10.11
CA PHE A 91 -2.03 5.58 -9.85
C PHE A 91 -1.69 6.37 -11.12
N ALA A 92 -1.97 5.85 -12.32
CA ALA A 92 -1.49 6.44 -13.57
C ALA A 92 -1.92 7.90 -13.75
N GLU A 93 -3.18 8.23 -13.48
CA GLU A 93 -3.69 9.60 -13.62
C GLU A 93 -3.14 10.55 -12.52
N LEU A 94 -3.01 10.07 -11.29
CA LEU A 94 -2.36 10.87 -10.23
C LEU A 94 -0.87 11.10 -10.54
N ALA A 95 -0.21 10.12 -11.17
CA ALA A 95 1.18 10.26 -11.61
C ALA A 95 1.35 11.35 -12.67
N ASP A 96 0.37 11.54 -13.57
CA ASP A 96 0.38 12.65 -14.52
C ASP A 96 0.41 14.00 -13.82
N LYS A 97 -0.34 14.14 -12.74
CA LYS A 97 -0.34 15.37 -11.93
C LYS A 97 1.05 15.63 -11.33
N PHE A 98 1.67 14.64 -10.70
CA PHE A 98 3.03 14.78 -10.16
C PHE A 98 4.05 15.09 -11.26
N TYR A 99 4.01 14.39 -12.38
CA TYR A 99 4.92 14.60 -13.49
C TYR A 99 4.83 16.01 -14.05
N ASN A 100 3.62 16.52 -14.27
CA ASN A 100 3.39 17.88 -14.75
C ASN A 100 3.89 18.97 -13.78
N GLU A 101 4.03 18.63 -12.49
CA GLU A 101 4.60 19.48 -11.44
C GLU A 101 6.11 19.28 -11.25
N GLY A 102 6.76 18.60 -12.20
CA GLY A 102 8.23 18.47 -12.28
C GLY A 102 8.83 17.30 -11.49
N TYR A 103 8.02 16.34 -11.05
CA TYR A 103 8.51 15.13 -10.39
C TYR A 103 8.96 14.08 -11.40
N ASN A 104 10.04 13.37 -11.11
CA ASN A 104 10.20 12.01 -11.63
C ASN A 104 9.27 11.09 -10.84
N VAL A 105 8.48 10.28 -11.54
CA VAL A 105 7.45 9.43 -10.94
C VAL A 105 7.67 7.97 -11.34
N PHE A 106 7.78 7.09 -10.35
CA PHE A 106 7.84 5.66 -10.59
C PHE A 106 6.67 4.95 -9.93
N ILE A 107 5.96 4.12 -10.68
CA ILE A 107 4.86 3.27 -10.19
C ILE A 107 5.27 1.82 -10.43
N PRO A 108 5.98 1.18 -9.47
CA PRO A 108 6.38 -0.21 -9.62
C PRO A 108 5.17 -1.14 -9.47
N ARG A 109 5.14 -2.22 -10.26
CA ARG A 109 4.21 -3.32 -10.06
C ARG A 109 4.74 -4.20 -8.93
N MET A 110 3.94 -4.41 -7.89
CA MET A 110 4.31 -5.33 -6.81
C MET A 110 4.40 -6.79 -7.31
N PRO A 111 5.27 -7.62 -6.73
CA PRO A 111 5.45 -9.01 -7.11
C PRO A 111 4.13 -9.79 -7.10
N LYS A 112 3.87 -10.58 -8.16
CA LYS A 112 2.65 -11.38 -8.35
C LYS A 112 1.37 -10.59 -8.57
N HIS A 113 1.40 -9.25 -8.57
CA HIS A 113 0.22 -8.41 -8.84
C HIS A 113 0.10 -8.08 -10.33
N GLY A 114 -1.11 -7.71 -10.75
CA GLY A 114 -1.35 -7.29 -12.13
C GLY A 114 -1.20 -8.39 -13.19
N LEU A 115 -1.20 -9.66 -12.80
CA LEU A 115 -1.09 -10.80 -13.72
C LEU A 115 -2.41 -11.06 -14.45
N THR A 116 -2.34 -11.76 -15.56
CA THR A 116 -3.52 -12.18 -16.35
C THR A 116 -4.48 -13.04 -15.53
N ASP A 117 -3.95 -13.94 -14.70
CA ASP A 117 -4.69 -14.54 -13.60
C ASP A 117 -4.56 -13.64 -12.36
N ASN A 118 -5.60 -12.86 -12.12
CA ASN A 118 -5.61 -11.89 -11.03
C ASN A 118 -5.49 -12.52 -9.64
N ASN A 119 -5.80 -13.82 -9.50
CA ASN A 119 -5.74 -14.51 -8.21
C ASN A 119 -4.31 -14.86 -7.78
N ARG A 120 -3.36 -14.81 -8.70
CA ARG A 120 -1.96 -15.15 -8.42
C ARG A 120 -1.22 -14.17 -7.51
N HIS A 121 -1.83 -13.04 -7.13
CA HIS A 121 -1.27 -12.20 -6.06
C HIS A 121 -1.19 -12.97 -4.71
N GLY A 122 -2.00 -14.00 -4.50
CA GLY A 122 -1.89 -14.92 -3.36
C GLY A 122 -0.60 -15.75 -3.31
N GLU A 123 0.13 -15.84 -4.41
CA GLU A 123 1.43 -16.51 -4.50
C GLU A 123 2.58 -15.63 -3.98
N VAL A 124 2.34 -14.34 -3.70
CA VAL A 124 3.38 -13.43 -3.21
C VAL A 124 4.01 -13.98 -1.94
N THR A 125 5.32 -13.94 -1.88
CA THR A 125 6.09 -14.31 -0.68
C THR A 125 6.54 -13.08 0.10
N LEU A 126 6.80 -13.25 1.37
CA LEU A 126 7.34 -12.17 2.20
C LEU A 126 8.75 -11.74 1.74
N ALA A 127 9.54 -12.68 1.21
CA ALA A 127 10.86 -12.39 0.65
C ALA A 127 10.77 -11.54 -0.62
N GLU A 128 9.80 -11.81 -1.51
CA GLU A 128 9.56 -10.96 -2.69
C GLU A 128 9.13 -9.54 -2.28
N LEU A 129 8.28 -9.40 -1.25
CA LEU A 129 7.91 -8.08 -0.72
C LEU A 129 9.11 -7.35 -0.09
N ALA A 130 9.99 -8.07 0.61
CA ALA A 130 11.21 -7.49 1.18
C ALA A 130 12.14 -6.97 0.08
N SER A 131 12.45 -7.80 -0.90
CA SER A 131 13.30 -7.41 -2.03
C SER A 131 12.69 -6.28 -2.85
N PHE A 132 11.38 -6.30 -3.07
CA PHE A 132 10.65 -5.21 -3.73
C PHE A 132 10.80 -3.88 -2.98
N ALA A 133 10.60 -3.88 -1.67
CA ALA A 133 10.71 -2.68 -0.85
C ALA A 133 12.15 -2.11 -0.85
N GLU A 134 13.17 -2.97 -0.73
CA GLU A 134 14.59 -2.59 -0.81
C GLU A 134 14.94 -2.00 -2.19
N GLN A 135 14.58 -2.69 -3.27
CA GLN A 135 14.83 -2.24 -4.64
C GLN A 135 14.12 -0.91 -4.94
N THR A 136 12.86 -0.80 -4.57
CA THR A 136 12.07 0.43 -4.74
C THR A 136 12.70 1.61 -3.99
N THR A 137 13.18 1.38 -2.76
CA THR A 137 13.88 2.39 -1.96
C THR A 137 15.18 2.84 -2.64
N SER A 138 15.96 1.89 -3.16
CA SER A 138 17.20 2.17 -3.86
C SER A 138 16.95 3.00 -5.12
N ILE A 139 15.98 2.61 -5.95
CA ILE A 139 15.58 3.38 -7.15
C ILE A 139 15.15 4.79 -6.77
N LEU A 140 14.25 4.95 -5.78
CA LEU A 140 13.77 6.25 -5.33
C LEU A 140 14.91 7.21 -4.99
N SER A 141 15.99 6.70 -4.37
CA SER A 141 17.13 7.52 -3.95
C SER A 141 17.87 8.22 -5.10
N GLY A 142 17.77 7.68 -6.32
CA GLY A 142 18.40 8.23 -7.52
C GLY A 142 17.50 9.18 -8.32
N LEU A 143 16.18 9.14 -8.13
CA LEU A 143 15.23 9.84 -9.00
C LEU A 143 15.12 11.35 -8.72
N GLY A 144 15.30 11.79 -7.49
CA GLY A 144 15.16 13.20 -7.09
C GLY A 144 15.98 13.56 -5.87
N GLU A 145 16.17 14.87 -5.63
CA GLU A 145 16.85 15.37 -4.42
C GLU A 145 15.91 15.26 -3.19
N GLU A 146 14.66 15.70 -3.35
CA GLU A 146 13.59 15.52 -2.38
C GLU A 146 12.66 14.41 -2.86
N ALA A 147 12.70 13.28 -2.19
CA ALA A 147 11.96 12.11 -2.60
C ALA A 147 10.87 11.74 -1.59
N GLY A 148 9.76 11.20 -2.07
CA GLY A 148 8.68 10.73 -1.21
C GLY A 148 7.99 9.50 -1.76
N VAL A 149 7.08 8.97 -0.96
CA VAL A 149 6.30 7.77 -1.30
C VAL A 149 4.83 8.04 -1.06
N ALA A 150 3.99 7.59 -1.97
CA ALA A 150 2.56 7.46 -1.73
C ALA A 150 2.15 5.99 -1.89
N GLY A 151 1.27 5.52 -1.01
CA GLY A 151 0.76 4.16 -1.08
C GLY A 151 -0.74 4.11 -0.85
N SER A 152 -1.39 3.06 -1.37
CA SER A 152 -2.79 2.76 -1.10
C SER A 152 -2.92 1.37 -0.48
N SER A 153 -3.72 1.21 0.57
CA SER A 153 -3.98 -0.07 1.22
C SER A 153 -2.68 -0.81 1.59
N GLY A 154 -2.47 -2.04 1.11
CA GLY A 154 -1.20 -2.77 1.27
C GLY A 154 0.02 -2.03 0.74
N GLY A 155 -0.13 -1.21 -0.30
CA GLY A 155 0.94 -0.30 -0.78
C GLY A 155 1.34 0.73 0.26
N SER A 156 0.40 1.21 1.09
CA SER A 156 0.70 2.08 2.25
C SER A 156 1.52 1.34 3.31
N SER A 157 1.29 0.03 3.50
CA SER A 157 2.13 -0.76 4.41
C SER A 157 3.58 -0.82 3.93
N VAL A 158 3.79 -1.02 2.62
CA VAL A 158 5.14 -0.99 2.02
C VAL A 158 5.75 0.41 2.10
N ALA A 159 4.98 1.45 1.78
CA ALA A 159 5.44 2.84 1.86
C ALA A 159 5.90 3.22 3.28
N THR A 160 5.17 2.77 4.31
CA THR A 160 5.52 2.94 5.73
C THR A 160 6.84 2.24 6.07
N TRP A 161 7.05 1.04 5.56
CA TRP A 161 8.31 0.32 5.73
C TRP A 161 9.48 1.09 5.06
N ILE A 162 9.28 1.53 3.81
CA ILE A 162 10.28 2.31 3.07
C ILE A 162 10.66 3.60 3.83
N ALA A 163 9.68 4.29 4.40
CA ALA A 163 9.93 5.48 5.21
C ALA A 163 10.84 5.19 6.42
N GLN A 164 10.62 4.06 7.11
CA GLN A 164 11.39 3.69 8.30
C GLN A 164 12.81 3.18 7.99
N TYR A 165 12.96 2.40 6.92
CA TYR A 165 14.21 1.71 6.60
C TYR A 165 14.99 2.36 5.46
N GLY A 166 14.42 3.33 4.75
CA GLY A 166 15.01 4.00 3.59
C GLY A 166 16.16 4.96 3.87
N LYS A 167 16.80 4.88 5.05
CA LYS A 167 18.02 5.64 5.41
C LYS A 167 17.91 7.16 5.18
N GLY A 168 16.70 7.73 5.34
CA GLY A 168 16.46 9.16 5.18
C GLY A 168 16.16 9.61 3.75
N THR A 169 15.97 8.67 2.83
CA THR A 169 15.57 8.97 1.44
C THR A 169 14.19 9.62 1.37
N VAL A 170 13.23 9.15 2.19
CA VAL A 170 11.83 9.62 2.16
C VAL A 170 11.68 10.89 2.98
N LYS A 171 11.17 11.95 2.34
CA LYS A 171 10.82 13.23 2.97
C LYS A 171 9.33 13.37 3.19
N LYS A 172 8.53 12.87 2.25
CA LYS A 172 7.07 13.01 2.25
C LYS A 172 6.40 11.65 2.12
N LEU A 173 5.36 11.43 2.90
CA LEU A 173 4.61 10.19 2.91
C LEU A 173 3.11 10.47 2.82
N LEU A 174 2.47 9.94 1.78
CA LEU A 174 1.01 9.94 1.62
C LEU A 174 0.50 8.52 1.74
N LEU A 175 -0.41 8.30 2.67
CA LEU A 175 -1.00 7.01 2.99
C LEU A 175 -2.50 7.07 2.71
N LEU A 176 -2.92 6.40 1.66
CA LEU A 176 -4.32 6.24 1.30
C LEU A 176 -4.80 4.90 1.87
N GLU A 177 -5.77 4.95 2.77
CA GLU A 177 -6.39 3.76 3.37
C GLU A 177 -5.35 2.72 3.85
N PRO A 178 -4.42 3.11 4.76
CA PRO A 178 -3.28 2.27 5.09
C PRO A 178 -3.70 0.96 5.77
N PHE A 179 -3.33 -0.17 5.15
CA PHE A 179 -3.62 -1.50 5.65
C PHE A 179 -2.58 -1.95 6.69
N TYR A 180 -2.81 -1.60 7.95
CA TYR A 180 -2.00 -2.07 9.09
C TYR A 180 -2.68 -3.18 9.89
N ALA A 181 -3.99 -3.25 9.81
CA ALA A 181 -4.82 -4.30 10.36
C ALA A 181 -6.14 -4.39 9.58
N THR A 182 -6.77 -5.56 9.59
CA THR A 182 -8.14 -5.73 9.13
C THR A 182 -9.11 -5.04 10.10
N TYR A 183 -10.27 -4.67 9.60
CA TYR A 183 -11.32 -4.01 10.39
C TYR A 183 -11.66 -4.78 11.68
N ASP A 184 -11.70 -6.10 11.64
CA ASP A 184 -11.95 -6.95 12.78
C ASP A 184 -10.67 -7.56 13.37
N LYS A 185 -10.48 -7.41 14.69
CA LYS A 185 -9.28 -7.89 15.40
C LYS A 185 -9.10 -9.40 15.39
N PHE A 186 -10.21 -10.16 15.41
CA PHE A 186 -10.14 -11.63 15.33
C PHE A 186 -9.69 -12.06 13.94
N GLN A 187 -10.26 -11.47 12.91
CA GLN A 187 -9.86 -11.69 11.52
C GLN A 187 -8.39 -11.33 11.31
N ASN A 188 -7.94 -10.20 11.84
CA ASN A 188 -6.54 -9.79 11.76
C ASN A 188 -5.58 -10.86 12.30
N THR A 189 -5.91 -11.43 13.47
CA THR A 189 -5.11 -12.50 14.07
C THR A 189 -5.11 -13.76 13.23
N LEU A 190 -6.28 -14.16 12.72
CA LEU A 190 -6.44 -15.35 11.89
C LEU A 190 -5.70 -15.19 10.55
N VAL A 191 -5.92 -14.10 9.84
CA VAL A 191 -5.29 -13.83 8.54
C VAL A 191 -3.77 -13.82 8.69
N LYS A 192 -3.25 -13.10 9.67
CA LYS A 192 -1.81 -13.02 9.90
C LYS A 192 -1.19 -14.36 10.30
N LYS A 193 -1.74 -15.05 11.33
CA LYS A 193 -1.12 -16.22 11.92
C LYS A 193 -1.40 -17.54 11.21
N VAL A 194 -2.44 -17.60 10.40
CA VAL A 194 -2.80 -18.81 9.67
C VAL A 194 -2.42 -18.66 8.19
N TYR A 195 -2.96 -17.65 7.53
CA TYR A 195 -2.73 -17.46 6.09
C TYR A 195 -1.37 -16.81 5.80
N GLY A 196 -0.94 -15.83 6.60
CA GLY A 196 0.39 -15.26 6.49
C GLY A 196 1.51 -16.28 6.68
N TRP A 197 1.31 -17.29 7.51
CA TRP A 197 2.24 -18.41 7.71
C TRP A 197 1.98 -19.61 6.78
N ASN A 198 1.09 -19.50 5.81
CA ASN A 198 0.73 -20.56 4.86
C ASN A 198 0.28 -21.89 5.54
N LEU A 199 -0.33 -21.81 6.71
CA LEU A 199 -0.74 -23.01 7.46
C LEU A 199 -1.99 -23.68 6.87
N LEU A 200 -2.79 -22.94 6.10
CA LEU A 200 -3.96 -23.44 5.38
C LEU A 200 -3.90 -23.10 3.89
N PRO A 201 -4.63 -23.81 3.03
CA PRO A 201 -4.88 -23.40 1.66
C PRO A 201 -5.39 -21.96 1.59
N ASP A 202 -5.10 -21.26 0.48
CA ASP A 202 -5.58 -19.90 0.30
C ASP A 202 -7.10 -19.85 0.14
N ILE A 203 -7.68 -18.74 0.57
CA ILE A 203 -9.09 -18.41 0.36
C ILE A 203 -9.12 -17.04 -0.35
N LEU A 204 -9.93 -16.96 -1.40
CA LEU A 204 -10.19 -15.74 -2.13
C LEU A 204 -11.50 -15.12 -1.65
N ILE A 205 -11.44 -13.95 -1.04
CA ILE A 205 -12.61 -13.15 -0.69
C ILE A 205 -13.18 -12.59 -1.98
N ASN A 206 -14.50 -12.71 -2.19
CA ASN A 206 -15.19 -12.31 -3.41
C ASN A 206 -14.53 -12.83 -4.71
N GLY A 207 -13.81 -13.94 -4.60
CA GLY A 207 -13.13 -14.58 -5.71
C GLY A 207 -11.89 -13.83 -6.24
N ASN A 208 -11.44 -12.74 -5.61
CA ASN A 208 -10.36 -11.92 -6.15
C ASN A 208 -9.38 -11.34 -5.12
N LEU A 209 -9.57 -11.54 -3.81
CA LEU A 209 -8.65 -11.04 -2.78
C LEU A 209 -8.15 -12.17 -1.88
N SER A 210 -6.87 -12.49 -1.98
CA SER A 210 -6.23 -13.60 -1.28
C SER A 210 -5.97 -13.30 0.21
N LEU A 211 -6.41 -14.20 1.09
CA LEU A 211 -6.07 -14.15 2.51
C LEU A 211 -4.58 -14.37 2.77
N ARG A 212 -3.90 -15.19 1.95
CA ARG A 212 -2.46 -15.38 2.05
C ARG A 212 -1.70 -14.10 1.71
N ALA A 213 -2.11 -13.39 0.65
CA ALA A 213 -1.53 -12.08 0.33
C ALA A 213 -1.72 -11.11 1.48
N LEU A 214 -2.95 -10.90 1.97
CA LEU A 214 -3.22 -10.04 3.12
C LEU A 214 -2.35 -10.41 4.33
N GLY A 215 -2.22 -11.70 4.63
CA GLY A 215 -1.38 -12.20 5.70
C GLY A 215 0.10 -11.83 5.54
N LYS A 216 0.65 -11.79 4.30
CA LYS A 216 2.03 -11.34 4.04
C LYS A 216 2.21 -9.86 4.32
N TYR A 217 1.24 -9.01 3.95
CA TYR A 217 1.29 -7.59 4.30
C TYR A 217 1.21 -7.37 5.81
N LEU A 218 0.40 -8.13 6.54
CA LEU A 218 0.36 -8.06 8.00
C LEU A 218 1.68 -8.53 8.65
N LEU A 219 2.37 -9.52 8.07
CA LEU A 219 3.71 -9.92 8.53
C LEU A 219 4.77 -8.86 8.20
N LEU A 220 4.62 -8.11 7.10
CA LEU A 220 5.46 -6.96 6.81
C LEU A 220 5.24 -5.84 7.86
N VAL A 221 3.99 -5.57 8.26
CA VAL A 221 3.69 -4.62 9.36
C VAL A 221 4.37 -5.03 10.67
N ASP A 222 4.44 -6.34 10.99
CA ASP A 222 5.15 -6.84 12.18
C ASP A 222 6.68 -6.60 12.14
N SER A 223 7.22 -6.21 10.98
CA SER A 223 8.65 -5.86 10.83
C SER A 223 8.97 -4.40 11.11
N TYR A 224 7.96 -3.55 11.34
CA TYR A 224 8.19 -2.14 11.63
C TYR A 224 9.03 -1.95 12.90
N LYS A 225 9.81 -0.86 12.93
CA LYS A 225 10.57 -0.50 14.13
C LYS A 225 9.63 -0.24 15.30
N SER A 226 9.99 -0.72 16.48
CA SER A 226 9.14 -0.57 17.68
C SER A 226 8.92 0.89 18.09
N ASP A 227 9.89 1.76 17.80
CA ASP A 227 9.81 3.19 18.03
C ASP A 227 9.08 3.95 16.92
N MET A 228 8.80 3.28 15.78
CA MET A 228 8.21 3.85 14.57
C MET A 228 9.03 5.00 13.94
N TYR A 229 10.30 5.15 14.32
CA TYR A 229 11.15 6.22 13.80
C TYR A 229 11.44 6.06 12.30
N ALA A 230 11.10 7.08 11.52
CA ALA A 230 11.35 7.19 10.08
C ALA A 230 12.32 8.36 9.82
N PRO A 231 13.61 8.08 9.64
CA PRO A 231 14.63 9.11 9.52
C PRO A 231 14.40 9.99 8.30
N GLY A 232 14.39 11.31 8.51
CA GLY A 232 14.29 12.29 7.43
C GLY A 232 12.89 12.57 6.92
N VAL A 233 11.85 11.88 7.41
CA VAL A 233 10.46 12.18 7.05
C VAL A 233 10.05 13.50 7.68
N GLU A 234 9.54 14.41 6.85
CA GLU A 234 9.16 15.79 7.22
C GLU A 234 7.63 15.94 7.31
N SER A 235 6.88 15.18 6.50
CA SER A 235 5.41 15.20 6.53
C SER A 235 4.80 13.83 6.26
N ILE A 236 3.70 13.55 6.97
CA ILE A 236 2.87 12.35 6.82
C ILE A 236 1.41 12.76 6.69
N SER A 237 0.80 12.40 5.59
CA SER A 237 -0.61 12.63 5.31
C SER A 237 -1.34 11.31 5.18
N VAL A 238 -2.44 11.16 5.91
CA VAL A 238 -3.32 9.99 5.85
C VAL A 238 -4.69 10.42 5.35
N ILE A 239 -5.20 9.74 4.35
CA ILE A 239 -6.55 9.97 3.83
C ILE A 239 -7.24 8.61 3.69
N LEU A 240 -8.44 8.49 4.24
CA LEU A 240 -9.28 7.31 4.11
C LEU A 240 -10.76 7.71 4.05
N SER A 241 -11.63 6.76 3.73
CA SER A 241 -13.08 6.97 3.75
C SER A 241 -13.69 6.49 5.08
N GLU A 242 -14.64 7.25 5.64
CA GLU A 242 -15.47 6.78 6.75
C GLU A 242 -16.26 5.50 6.42
N GLY A 243 -16.51 5.26 5.12
CA GLY A 243 -17.20 4.07 4.60
C GLY A 243 -16.31 2.83 4.51
N ASP A 244 -14.99 2.97 4.67
CA ASP A 244 -14.05 1.87 4.53
C ASP A 244 -14.20 0.83 5.65
N LYS A 245 -14.60 -0.38 5.27
CA LYS A 245 -14.71 -1.55 6.16
C LYS A 245 -13.57 -2.57 5.90
N GLY A 246 -12.58 -2.21 5.10
CA GLY A 246 -11.45 -3.06 4.76
C GLY A 246 -10.31 -2.99 5.78
N ILE A 247 -10.20 -1.88 6.49
CA ILE A 247 -9.08 -1.61 7.40
C ILE A 247 -9.55 -1.19 8.79
N ASP A 248 -8.67 -1.34 9.79
CA ASP A 248 -8.88 -0.74 11.12
C ASP A 248 -8.46 0.74 11.09
N HIS A 249 -9.42 1.65 11.14
CA HIS A 249 -9.20 3.11 11.12
C HIS A 249 -8.36 3.58 12.34
N ASN A 250 -8.54 2.94 13.50
CA ASN A 250 -7.75 3.28 14.67
C ASN A 250 -6.28 2.90 14.48
N GLU A 251 -6.00 1.73 13.91
CA GLU A 251 -4.62 1.35 13.59
C GLU A 251 -4.04 2.24 12.48
N ALA A 252 -4.83 2.61 11.45
CA ALA A 252 -4.44 3.56 10.44
C ALA A 252 -3.99 4.90 11.04
N ALA A 253 -4.77 5.44 11.97
CA ALA A 253 -4.46 6.68 12.68
C ALA A 253 -3.28 6.52 13.65
N ASN A 254 -3.30 5.48 14.51
CA ASN A 254 -2.33 5.31 15.59
C ASN A 254 -0.91 5.03 15.09
N VAL A 255 -0.78 4.13 14.10
CA VAL A 255 0.54 3.75 13.54
C VAL A 255 1.17 4.95 12.84
N SER A 256 0.43 5.64 11.99
CA SER A 256 0.93 6.79 11.24
C SER A 256 1.22 8.00 12.15
N LYS A 257 0.36 8.27 13.14
CA LYS A 257 0.58 9.32 14.15
C LYS A 257 1.83 9.04 14.98
N LYS A 258 1.99 7.81 15.47
CA LYS A 258 3.18 7.41 16.22
C LYS A 258 4.46 7.59 15.40
N MET A 259 4.42 7.27 14.11
CA MET A 259 5.56 7.49 13.22
C MET A 259 5.87 8.99 13.07
N ALA A 260 4.85 9.84 12.90
CA ALA A 260 5.02 11.27 12.82
C ALA A 260 5.66 11.84 14.09
N ASP A 261 5.11 11.47 15.27
CA ASP A 261 5.60 11.92 16.57
C ASP A 261 7.05 11.49 16.82
N SER A 262 7.38 10.23 16.52
CA SER A 262 8.73 9.69 16.69
C SER A 262 9.75 10.34 15.75
N SER A 263 9.30 10.81 14.59
CA SER A 263 10.16 11.40 13.56
C SER A 263 10.21 12.93 13.61
N GLY A 264 9.35 13.57 14.40
CA GLY A 264 9.18 15.02 14.41
C GLY A 264 8.54 15.57 13.14
N ALA A 265 7.79 14.73 12.41
CA ALA A 265 7.18 15.08 11.14
C ALA A 265 5.82 15.79 11.35
N GLU A 266 5.48 16.67 10.41
CA GLU A 266 4.13 17.21 10.33
C GLU A 266 3.13 16.09 10.05
N TYR A 267 1.95 16.17 10.67
CA TYR A 267 0.93 15.13 10.52
C TYR A 267 -0.43 15.72 10.16
N GLN A 268 -1.11 15.08 9.22
CA GLN A 268 -2.53 15.29 8.99
C GLN A 268 -3.24 13.96 8.74
N TYR A 269 -4.47 13.90 9.21
CA TYR A 269 -5.36 12.75 9.05
C TYR A 269 -6.72 13.27 8.61
N VAL A 270 -7.22 12.75 7.50
CA VAL A 270 -8.48 13.18 6.89
C VAL A 270 -9.35 11.97 6.62
N GLU A 271 -10.55 11.97 7.16
CA GLU A 271 -11.61 11.03 6.82
C GLU A 271 -12.56 11.70 5.83
N LEU A 272 -12.73 11.08 4.66
CA LEU A 272 -13.71 11.48 3.68
C LEU A 272 -15.09 11.07 4.18
N PRO A 273 -16.10 11.98 4.16
CA PRO A 273 -17.38 11.69 4.79
C PRO A 273 -18.12 10.54 4.09
N LYS A 274 -18.85 9.74 4.87
CA LYS A 274 -19.63 8.61 4.37
C LYS A 274 -20.65 9.01 3.30
N SER A 275 -21.12 10.25 3.32
CA SER A 275 -22.02 10.81 2.31
C SER A 275 -21.45 10.84 0.90
N MET A 276 -20.13 10.72 0.73
CA MET A 276 -19.53 10.56 -0.60
C MET A 276 -19.73 9.15 -1.20
N GLY A 277 -20.25 8.19 -0.44
CA GLY A 277 -20.43 6.81 -0.90
C GLY A 277 -19.12 6.06 -1.17
N LEU A 278 -17.97 6.60 -0.76
CA LEU A 278 -16.68 5.96 -0.97
C LEU A 278 -16.46 4.83 0.04
N GLU A 279 -15.95 3.72 -0.46
CA GLU A 279 -15.50 2.56 0.33
C GLU A 279 -13.98 2.43 0.29
N HIS A 280 -13.45 1.21 0.45
CA HIS A 280 -12.03 0.93 0.27
C HIS A 280 -11.60 1.04 -1.20
N GLY A 281 -10.45 1.64 -1.49
CA GLY A 281 -9.92 1.75 -2.86
C GLY A 281 -10.11 3.13 -3.50
N ILE A 282 -10.08 4.20 -2.71
CA ILE A 282 -10.30 5.61 -3.13
C ILE A 282 -9.35 6.14 -4.20
N ILE A 283 -8.36 5.38 -4.64
CA ILE A 283 -7.41 5.76 -5.70
C ILE A 283 -7.76 5.19 -7.07
N ASN A 284 -8.62 4.18 -7.16
CA ASN A 284 -8.88 3.48 -8.40
C ASN A 284 -9.68 4.36 -9.39
N PRO A 285 -9.10 4.80 -10.53
CA PRO A 285 -9.80 5.68 -11.48
C PRO A 285 -10.96 5.01 -12.20
N GLY A 286 -11.02 3.68 -12.19
CA GLY A 286 -12.08 2.89 -12.81
C GLY A 286 -13.22 2.52 -11.87
N ASP A 287 -13.12 2.85 -10.58
CA ASP A 287 -14.16 2.55 -9.62
C ASP A 287 -15.36 3.51 -9.79
N PRO A 288 -16.59 2.99 -10.00
CA PRO A 288 -17.79 3.82 -10.12
C PRO A 288 -18.01 4.77 -8.94
N LEU A 289 -17.60 4.40 -7.72
CA LEU A 289 -17.70 5.24 -6.54
C LEU A 289 -16.67 6.39 -6.53
N VAL A 290 -15.51 6.17 -7.13
CA VAL A 290 -14.42 7.15 -7.22
C VAL A 290 -14.62 8.13 -8.37
N ILE A 291 -15.13 7.67 -9.53
CA ILE A 291 -15.27 8.47 -10.75
C ILE A 291 -15.91 9.84 -10.52
N PRO A 292 -17.02 9.99 -9.76
CA PRO A 292 -17.66 11.28 -9.55
C PRO A 292 -16.81 12.31 -8.79
N HIS A 293 -15.85 11.81 -8.00
CA HIS A 293 -15.03 12.62 -7.09
C HIS A 293 -13.57 12.73 -7.53
N LYS A 294 -13.16 11.99 -8.55
CA LYS A 294 -11.77 11.72 -8.94
C LYS A 294 -10.89 12.97 -9.00
N GLU A 295 -11.29 13.98 -9.72
CA GLU A 295 -10.50 15.21 -9.88
C GLU A 295 -10.24 15.92 -8.54
N LYS A 296 -11.28 16.01 -7.69
CA LYS A 296 -11.18 16.63 -6.36
C LYS A 296 -10.29 15.79 -5.43
N LEU A 297 -10.42 14.46 -5.50
CA LEU A 297 -9.60 13.53 -4.72
C LEU A 297 -8.13 13.64 -5.11
N TYR A 298 -7.81 13.63 -6.40
CA TYR A 298 -6.43 13.71 -6.87
C TYR A 298 -5.78 15.07 -6.57
N ASP A 299 -6.55 16.16 -6.64
CA ASP A 299 -6.08 17.47 -6.19
C ASP A 299 -5.78 17.47 -4.67
N MET A 300 -6.68 16.88 -3.88
CA MET A 300 -6.48 16.70 -2.44
C MET A 300 -5.24 15.86 -2.13
N TYR A 301 -5.06 14.71 -2.81
CA TYR A 301 -3.91 13.82 -2.59
C TYR A 301 -2.59 14.52 -2.91
N TYR A 302 -2.55 15.25 -4.02
CA TYR A 302 -1.37 16.02 -4.37
C TYR A 302 -1.06 17.10 -3.33
N LYS A 303 -2.05 17.91 -2.92
CA LYS A 303 -1.91 18.93 -1.88
C LYS A 303 -1.47 18.33 -0.56
N ALA A 304 -2.13 17.26 -0.12
CA ALA A 304 -1.75 16.56 1.11
C ALA A 304 -0.31 16.03 1.06
N TYR A 305 0.11 15.47 -0.08
CA TYR A 305 1.48 15.01 -0.26
C TYR A 305 2.49 16.18 -0.22
N THR A 306 2.18 17.32 -0.80
CA THR A 306 3.07 18.50 -0.78
C THR A 306 3.18 19.17 0.59
N GLY A 307 2.35 18.77 1.56
CA GLY A 307 2.33 19.32 2.93
C GLY A 307 1.29 20.42 3.12
N GLU A 308 0.46 20.70 2.11
CA GLU A 308 -0.67 21.61 2.29
C GLU A 308 -1.71 20.97 3.21
N LYS A 309 -2.31 21.79 4.08
CA LYS A 309 -3.42 21.33 4.91
C LYS A 309 -4.66 21.15 4.05
N VAL A 310 -5.22 19.95 4.07
CA VAL A 310 -6.46 19.62 3.38
C VAL A 310 -7.54 19.27 4.41
N SER A 311 -8.79 19.56 4.07
CA SER A 311 -9.96 19.16 4.85
C SER A 311 -10.77 18.13 4.06
N ALA A 312 -11.59 17.35 4.75
CA ALA A 312 -12.59 16.50 4.11
C ALA A 312 -13.39 17.35 3.08
N LEU A 313 -13.64 16.76 1.91
CA LEU A 313 -14.40 17.43 0.87
C LEU A 313 -15.81 17.74 1.40
N ALA A 314 -16.21 19.01 1.35
CA ALA A 314 -17.55 19.41 1.77
C ALA A 314 -18.58 18.77 0.83
N GLU A 315 -19.72 18.38 1.39
CA GLU A 315 -20.87 17.91 0.62
C GLU A 315 -21.23 18.92 -0.49
N SER A 316 -21.22 18.49 -1.73
CA SER A 316 -21.86 19.27 -2.79
C SER A 316 -23.37 19.10 -2.58
N ASN A 317 -24.07 20.14 -2.15
CA ASN A 317 -25.53 20.17 -2.11
C ASN A 317 -26.10 20.05 -3.55
N THR A 318 -26.17 18.84 -4.05
CA THR A 318 -27.01 18.46 -5.18
C THR A 318 -27.72 17.18 -4.77
N ILE A 319 -28.84 17.36 -4.08
CA ILE A 319 -29.81 16.28 -3.88
C ILE A 319 -30.51 16.11 -5.22
N GLU A 320 -30.14 15.10 -5.99
CA GLU A 320 -31.08 14.41 -6.88
C GLU A 320 -31.40 13.09 -6.19
N ASP A 321 -32.65 12.99 -5.72
CA ASP A 321 -33.22 11.77 -5.19
C ASP A 321 -33.15 10.65 -6.24
N THR A 322 -32.27 9.69 -6.03
CA THR A 322 -32.33 8.41 -6.71
C THR A 322 -32.42 7.30 -5.68
N GLU A 323 -33.40 6.44 -5.93
CA GLU A 323 -33.86 5.33 -5.12
C GLU A 323 -32.72 4.41 -4.63
N THR A 324 -32.90 3.93 -3.41
CA THR A 324 -32.05 3.00 -2.68
C THR A 324 -31.81 1.71 -3.48
N GLU A 325 -30.61 1.56 -4.04
CA GLU A 325 -30.04 0.26 -4.39
C GLU A 325 -29.45 -0.39 -3.13
N GLU A 326 -29.73 -1.69 -2.97
CA GLU A 326 -29.19 -2.50 -1.87
C GLU A 326 -27.66 -2.43 -1.84
N GLU A 327 -27.09 -2.03 -0.70
CA GLU A 327 -25.65 -1.96 -0.46
C GLU A 327 -25.00 -3.34 -0.73
N GLN A 328 -24.19 -3.44 -1.77
CA GLN A 328 -23.26 -4.56 -1.89
C GLN A 328 -22.10 -4.34 -0.89
N PRO A 329 -21.79 -5.31 -0.04
CA PRO A 329 -20.72 -5.17 0.96
C PRO A 329 -19.34 -5.02 0.29
N SER A 330 -18.45 -4.19 0.88
CA SER A 330 -17.07 -4.06 0.42
C SER A 330 -16.34 -5.40 0.48
N GLN A 331 -15.36 -5.62 -0.40
CA GLN A 331 -14.62 -6.89 -0.53
C GLN A 331 -14.07 -7.43 0.79
N LEU A 332 -13.74 -6.57 1.74
CA LEU A 332 -13.19 -6.98 3.04
C LEU A 332 -14.25 -7.14 4.13
N SER A 333 -15.45 -6.52 3.98
CA SER A 333 -16.55 -6.72 4.95
C SER A 333 -17.19 -8.11 4.90
N GLU A 334 -17.04 -8.82 3.77
CA GLU A 334 -17.51 -10.21 3.63
C GLU A 334 -16.60 -11.24 4.33
N LEU A 335 -15.42 -10.83 4.82
CA LEU A 335 -14.53 -11.71 5.55
C LEU A 335 -15.23 -12.33 6.80
N SER A 336 -16.12 -11.57 7.46
CA SER A 336 -16.89 -12.06 8.60
C SER A 336 -17.84 -13.20 8.21
N LEU A 337 -18.45 -13.15 7.02
CA LEU A 337 -19.39 -14.16 6.53
C LEU A 337 -18.71 -15.47 6.12
N VAL A 338 -17.50 -15.39 5.57
CA VAL A 338 -16.74 -16.58 5.13
C VAL A 338 -16.12 -17.36 6.31
N LEU A 339 -15.85 -16.69 7.43
CA LEU A 339 -15.20 -17.31 8.59
C LEU A 339 -16.20 -17.85 9.64
N GLU A 340 -17.50 -17.54 9.51
CA GLU A 340 -18.57 -18.08 10.36
C GLU A 340 -19.19 -19.38 9.82
N GLN A 341 -18.89 -19.81 8.60
CA GLN A 341 -19.27 -21.10 8.00
C GLN A 341 -18.12 -22.12 8.15
#